data_85f18d9fef25f787afc4793adb56c9bd
#
_entry.id   85f18d9fef25f787afc4793adb56c9bd
#
_cell.length_a   1.000
_cell.length_b   1.000
_cell.length_c   1.000
_cell.angle_alpha   90.00
_cell.angle_beta   90.00
_cell.angle_gamma   90.00
#
_symmetry.space_group_name_H-M   'P 1'
#
loop_
_entity.id
_entity.type
_entity.pdbx_description
1 polymer ?
#
loop_
_entity_poly.entity_id
_entity_poly.type
_entity_poly.pdbx_seq_one_letter_code
_entity_poly.pdbx_strand_id
1 'polypeptide(L)'
;LGDEPYLIFRRLKNISDNFILASGKSKSALAKLAEEKYKPDLIIIDDGFHHRKLFRNIDIVLTEHKKNLFDDLLLPAGNLRETKSSLKRASLEIRNNKALLIETNDNISIRYKSGGYFDENENKVTLDNAVYTLCAIANPDSFYSLINRDKMNILRKFEFTDHYSFNEEELRKLFI
;
A
#
# COMPACT_ATOMS: atom_id res chain seq x y z
N LEU A 1 1.42 -0.25 -17.13
CA LEU A 1 0.98 0.15 -15.77
C LEU A 1 1.45 -0.93 -14.82
N GLY A 2 2.02 -0.54 -13.66
CA GLY A 2 2.28 -1.50 -12.59
C GLY A 2 0.96 -2.00 -11.96
N ASP A 3 1.04 -2.99 -11.09
CA ASP A 3 -0.09 -3.61 -10.39
C ASP A 3 -0.88 -2.63 -9.50
N GLU A 4 -0.20 -1.79 -8.70
CA GLU A 4 -0.87 -0.79 -7.86
C GLU A 4 -1.65 0.26 -8.67
N PRO A 5 -1.08 0.96 -9.69
CA PRO A 5 -1.85 1.86 -10.53
C PRO A 5 -3.01 1.19 -11.25
N TYR A 6 -2.86 -0.08 -11.66
CA TYR A 6 -3.93 -0.83 -12.28
C TYR A 6 -5.09 -1.11 -11.30
N LEU A 7 -4.77 -1.51 -10.07
CA LEU A 7 -5.76 -1.72 -9.03
C LEU A 7 -6.53 -0.44 -8.71
N ILE A 8 -5.82 0.68 -8.54
CA ILE A 8 -6.43 2.00 -8.30
C ILE A 8 -7.37 2.35 -9.44
N PHE A 9 -6.92 2.17 -10.71
CA PHE A 9 -7.75 2.45 -11.89
C PHE A 9 -9.05 1.64 -11.87
N ARG A 10 -8.96 0.31 -11.66
CA ARG A 10 -10.15 -0.55 -11.59
C ARG A 10 -11.14 -0.10 -10.51
N ARG A 11 -10.64 0.21 -9.32
CA ARG A 11 -11.48 0.63 -8.20
C ARG A 11 -12.16 1.97 -8.46
N LEU A 12 -11.43 2.94 -8.98
CA LEU A 12 -11.98 4.26 -9.28
C LEU A 12 -12.99 4.20 -10.44
N LYS A 13 -12.74 3.38 -11.46
CA LYS A 13 -13.65 3.20 -12.59
C LYS A 13 -15.03 2.70 -12.17
N ASN A 14 -15.11 1.88 -11.13
CA ASN A 14 -16.36 1.41 -10.57
C ASN A 14 -17.12 2.48 -9.77
N ILE A 15 -16.45 3.59 -9.39
CA ILE A 15 -17.04 4.66 -8.56
C ILE A 15 -17.40 5.88 -9.41
N SER A 16 -16.55 6.25 -10.37
CA SER A 16 -16.69 7.48 -11.15
C SER A 16 -15.93 7.38 -12.47
N ASP A 17 -16.44 8.06 -13.48
CA ASP A 17 -15.69 8.30 -14.72
C ASP A 17 -14.93 9.63 -14.71
N ASN A 18 -15.10 10.45 -13.69
CA ASN A 18 -14.49 11.78 -13.57
C ASN A 18 -13.14 11.73 -12.85
N PHE A 19 -12.20 10.93 -13.35
CA PHE A 19 -10.84 10.90 -12.85
C PHE A 19 -9.84 10.59 -13.97
N ILE A 20 -8.58 10.94 -13.71
CA ILE A 20 -7.45 10.65 -14.59
C ILE A 20 -6.38 9.97 -13.75
N LEU A 21 -5.94 8.80 -14.17
CA LEU A 21 -4.78 8.14 -13.60
C LEU A 21 -3.57 8.34 -14.51
N ALA A 22 -2.50 8.90 -13.97
CA ALA A 22 -1.24 9.07 -14.68
C ALA A 22 -0.12 8.31 -13.96
N SER A 23 0.64 7.50 -14.68
CA SER A 23 1.78 6.75 -14.17
C SER A 23 3.01 6.99 -15.04
N GLY A 24 4.19 7.17 -14.42
CA GLY A 24 5.44 7.39 -15.14
C GLY A 24 6.59 7.78 -14.23
N LYS A 25 7.78 7.90 -14.81
CA LYS A 25 9.04 8.12 -14.08
C LYS A 25 9.15 9.51 -13.42
N SER A 26 8.52 10.53 -14.00
CA SER A 26 8.61 11.92 -13.51
C SER A 26 7.26 12.42 -13.02
N LYS A 27 7.06 12.42 -11.71
CA LYS A 27 5.83 12.93 -11.07
C LYS A 27 5.60 14.41 -11.37
N SER A 28 6.66 15.21 -11.44
CA SER A 28 6.54 16.64 -11.77
C SER A 28 6.09 16.88 -13.22
N ALA A 29 6.62 16.10 -14.18
CA ALA A 29 6.18 16.20 -15.57
C ALA A 29 4.73 15.75 -15.74
N LEU A 30 4.32 14.68 -15.04
CA LEU A 30 2.95 14.20 -15.07
C LEU A 30 1.97 15.20 -14.44
N ALA A 31 2.33 15.80 -13.30
CA ALA A 31 1.50 16.82 -12.66
C ALA A 31 1.31 18.04 -13.57
N LYS A 32 2.39 18.53 -14.18
CA LYS A 32 2.33 19.62 -15.15
C LYS A 32 1.45 19.29 -16.34
N LEU A 33 1.60 18.11 -16.93
CA LEU A 33 0.77 17.64 -18.04
C LEU A 33 -0.71 17.56 -17.63
N ALA A 34 -0.99 17.05 -16.44
CA ALA A 34 -2.36 16.96 -15.93
C ALA A 34 -2.98 18.36 -15.78
N GLU A 35 -2.24 19.30 -15.20
CA GLU A 35 -2.69 20.67 -14.99
C GLU A 35 -2.95 21.40 -16.33
N GLU A 36 -2.02 21.30 -17.28
CA GLU A 36 -2.13 21.96 -18.59
C GLU A 36 -3.26 21.39 -19.45
N LYS A 37 -3.38 20.05 -19.47
CA LYS A 37 -4.30 19.37 -20.41
C LYS A 37 -5.70 19.19 -19.84
N TYR A 38 -5.82 18.90 -18.55
CA TYR A 38 -7.08 18.45 -17.96
C TYR A 38 -7.62 19.43 -16.90
N LYS A 39 -6.79 20.34 -16.36
CA LYS A 39 -7.16 21.34 -15.36
C LYS A 39 -7.96 20.73 -14.19
N PRO A 40 -7.45 19.69 -13.52
CA PRO A 40 -8.18 19.04 -12.46
C PRO A 40 -8.31 19.95 -11.24
N ASP A 41 -9.40 19.81 -10.48
CA ASP A 41 -9.60 20.52 -9.21
C ASP A 41 -8.64 20.02 -8.13
N LEU A 42 -8.22 18.75 -8.20
CA LEU A 42 -7.33 18.11 -7.23
C LEU A 42 -6.37 17.15 -7.94
N ILE A 43 -5.09 17.22 -7.57
CA ILE A 43 -4.07 16.24 -7.95
C ILE A 43 -3.59 15.52 -6.70
N ILE A 44 -3.78 14.20 -6.64
CA ILE A 44 -3.25 13.33 -5.58
C ILE A 44 -1.99 12.66 -6.10
N ILE A 45 -0.90 12.76 -5.34
CA ILE A 45 0.41 12.22 -5.71
C ILE A 45 0.80 11.15 -4.69
N ASP A 46 0.81 9.91 -5.14
CA ASP A 46 1.30 8.80 -4.34
C ASP A 46 2.83 8.85 -4.22
N ASP A 47 3.34 8.56 -3.00
CA ASP A 47 4.77 8.58 -2.64
C ASP A 47 5.46 9.89 -3.07
N GLY A 48 4.81 11.03 -2.81
CA GLY A 48 5.21 12.37 -3.28
C GLY A 48 6.16 13.13 -2.37
N PHE A 49 6.25 12.79 -1.09
CA PHE A 49 6.87 13.62 -0.05
C PHE A 49 8.34 13.97 -0.31
N HIS A 50 9.14 13.04 -0.81
CA HIS A 50 10.55 13.26 -1.11
C HIS A 50 10.82 13.92 -2.48
N HIS A 51 9.80 14.15 -3.30
CA HIS A 51 9.93 14.90 -4.56
C HIS A 51 9.92 16.41 -4.33
N ARG A 52 11.00 16.97 -3.78
CA ARG A 52 11.12 18.38 -3.37
C ARG A 52 10.94 19.41 -4.50
N LYS A 53 11.13 18.99 -5.75
CA LYS A 53 10.94 19.86 -6.93
C LYS A 53 9.49 20.07 -7.31
N LEU A 54 8.58 19.29 -6.71
CA LEU A 54 7.16 19.35 -6.96
C LEU A 54 6.50 20.16 -5.85
N PHE A 55 5.87 21.28 -6.21
CA PHE A 55 5.07 22.05 -5.26
C PHE A 55 3.81 21.25 -4.88
N ARG A 56 3.48 21.25 -3.61
CA ARG A 56 2.29 20.59 -3.05
C ARG A 56 1.68 21.52 -1.99
N ASN A 57 0.36 21.63 -1.99
CA ASN A 57 -0.36 22.42 -1.01
C ASN A 57 -0.42 21.71 0.34
N ILE A 58 -0.57 20.38 0.32
CA ILE A 58 -0.73 19.53 1.50
C ILE A 58 0.17 18.31 1.34
N ASP A 59 0.96 18.03 2.36
CA ASP A 59 1.76 16.81 2.51
C ASP A 59 1.21 15.97 3.66
N ILE A 60 0.63 14.82 3.34
CA ILE A 60 0.20 13.82 4.32
C ILE A 60 1.23 12.71 4.35
N VAL A 61 1.87 12.50 5.48
CA VAL A 61 2.92 11.49 5.64
C VAL A 61 2.43 10.37 6.53
N LEU A 62 2.51 9.14 6.01
CA LEU A 62 2.25 7.93 6.76
C LEU A 62 3.56 7.44 7.40
N THR A 63 3.59 7.35 8.72
CA THR A 63 4.73 6.80 9.47
C THR A 63 4.36 5.49 10.13
N GLU A 64 5.32 4.56 10.21
CA GLU A 64 5.11 3.29 10.91
C GLU A 64 5.70 3.34 12.32
N HIS A 65 5.08 2.60 13.25
CA HIS A 65 5.67 2.39 14.57
C HIS A 65 6.90 1.49 14.41
N LYS A 66 8.07 2.01 14.77
CA LYS A 66 9.34 1.34 14.55
C LYS A 66 9.66 0.40 15.70
N LYS A 67 10.17 -0.79 15.35
CA LYS A 67 10.57 -1.82 16.29
C LYS A 67 12.10 -1.92 16.48
N ASN A 68 12.89 -1.41 15.52
CA ASN A 68 14.35 -1.60 15.49
C ASN A 68 15.11 -0.28 15.48
N LEU A 69 16.30 -0.26 16.09
CA LEU A 69 17.22 0.89 16.09
C LEU A 69 17.67 1.31 14.67
N PHE A 70 17.82 0.34 13.76
CA PHE A 70 18.22 0.58 12.38
C PHE A 70 17.13 1.25 11.53
N ASP A 71 15.86 1.22 11.98
CA ASP A 71 14.76 1.87 11.26
C ASP A 71 14.88 3.40 11.23
N ASP A 72 15.76 3.97 12.06
CA ASP A 72 15.99 5.41 12.18
C ASP A 72 17.18 5.91 11.36
N LEU A 73 17.88 5.03 10.67
CA LEU A 73 19.01 5.36 9.82
C LEU A 73 18.58 5.60 8.37
N LEU A 74 19.33 6.47 7.70
CA LEU A 74 19.15 6.71 6.26
C LEU A 74 19.68 5.54 5.43
N LEU A 75 19.11 5.36 4.25
CA LEU A 75 19.67 4.44 3.25
C LEU A 75 21.15 4.79 2.96
N PRO A 76 22.03 3.79 2.81
CA PRO A 76 21.78 2.36 2.81
C PRO A 76 21.86 1.69 4.21
N ALA A 77 22.20 2.43 5.26
CA ALA A 77 22.41 1.90 6.62
C ALA A 77 21.09 1.56 7.34
N GLY A 78 19.98 2.09 6.89
CA GLY A 78 18.63 1.84 7.40
C GLY A 78 17.58 2.05 6.31
N ASN A 79 16.32 2.22 6.72
CA ASN A 79 15.17 2.25 5.83
C ASN A 79 14.66 3.67 5.50
N LEU A 80 15.23 4.71 6.10
CA LEU A 80 14.77 6.06 5.86
C LEU A 80 15.31 6.63 4.54
N ARG A 81 14.42 7.19 3.75
CA ARG A 81 14.78 7.97 2.55
C ARG A 81 15.18 9.41 2.89
N GLU A 82 14.64 9.96 3.98
CA GLU A 82 14.96 11.28 4.51
C GLU A 82 15.09 11.24 6.04
N THR A 83 15.74 12.23 6.62
CA THR A 83 15.87 12.35 8.08
C THR A 83 14.50 12.59 8.75
N LYS A 84 14.37 12.21 10.01
CA LYS A 84 13.15 12.50 10.80
C LYS A 84 12.79 14.02 10.83
N SER A 85 13.80 14.88 10.77
CA SER A 85 13.57 16.33 10.73
C SER A 85 12.79 16.78 9.49
N SER A 86 12.78 15.99 8.41
CA SER A 86 12.01 16.27 7.21
C SER A 86 10.50 16.23 7.46
N LEU A 87 10.04 15.51 8.48
CA LEU A 87 8.63 15.47 8.89
C LEU A 87 8.07 16.86 9.27
N LYS A 88 8.94 17.82 9.64
CA LYS A 88 8.52 19.21 9.88
C LYS A 88 7.89 19.88 8.65
N ARG A 89 8.07 19.32 7.44
CA ARG A 89 7.43 19.81 6.21
C ARG A 89 6.05 19.22 6.00
N ALA A 90 5.72 18.12 6.69
CA ALA A 90 4.42 17.48 6.57
C ALA A 90 3.33 18.38 7.13
N SER A 91 2.24 18.53 6.38
CA SER A 91 1.02 19.19 6.84
C SER A 91 0.28 18.33 7.86
N LEU A 92 0.40 17.01 7.70
CA LEU A 92 -0.22 16.03 8.58
C LEU A 92 0.65 14.77 8.63
N GLU A 93 0.94 14.29 9.84
CA GLU A 93 1.52 12.98 10.09
C GLU A 93 0.44 12.04 10.59
N ILE A 94 0.31 10.88 9.94
CA ILE A 94 -0.64 9.82 10.31
C ILE A 94 0.16 8.57 10.66
N ARG A 95 -0.05 8.02 11.85
CA ARG A 95 0.60 6.78 12.25
C ARG A 95 -0.14 5.56 11.73
N ASN A 96 0.59 4.70 11.06
CA ASN A 96 0.10 3.44 10.53
C ASN A 96 0.43 2.30 11.50
N ASN A 97 -0.58 1.86 12.24
CA ASN A 97 -0.47 0.78 13.21
C ASN A 97 -0.86 -0.56 12.56
N LYS A 98 -0.09 -1.02 11.56
CA LYS A 98 -0.38 -2.23 10.76
C LYS A 98 -0.69 -3.48 11.58
N ALA A 99 -0.09 -3.64 12.75
CA ALA A 99 -0.15 -4.91 13.50
C ALA A 99 -0.55 -4.77 14.97
N LEU A 100 -0.80 -3.59 15.51
CA LEU A 100 -0.89 -3.41 16.95
C LEU A 100 -2.25 -2.87 17.38
N LEU A 101 -2.85 -3.59 18.31
CA LEU A 101 -3.93 -3.13 19.20
C LEU A 101 -3.40 -2.13 20.27
N ILE A 102 -2.32 -1.39 19.98
CA ILE A 102 -1.79 -0.40 20.90
C ILE A 102 -2.60 0.86 20.70
N GLU A 103 -3.36 1.23 21.70
CA GLU A 103 -3.91 2.58 21.84
C GLU A 103 -2.72 3.53 22.03
N THR A 104 -2.39 4.27 21.00
CA THR A 104 -1.45 5.37 21.11
C THR A 104 -2.24 6.64 21.41
N ASN A 105 -1.71 7.49 22.27
CA ASN A 105 -2.29 8.82 22.55
C ASN A 105 -2.18 9.79 21.35
N ASP A 106 -1.94 9.26 20.16
CA ASP A 106 -1.76 10.03 18.95
C ASP A 106 -3.11 10.39 18.35
N ASN A 107 -3.27 11.63 17.97
CA ASN A 107 -4.53 12.22 17.53
C ASN A 107 -5.14 11.57 16.28
N ILE A 108 -4.33 10.95 15.39
CA ILE A 108 -4.80 10.30 14.17
C ILE A 108 -4.00 9.01 13.91
N SER A 109 -4.70 7.88 13.80
CA SER A 109 -4.10 6.59 13.46
C SER A 109 -4.93 5.83 12.43
N ILE A 110 -4.27 5.05 11.57
CA ILE A 110 -4.91 4.15 10.61
C ILE A 110 -4.76 2.71 11.11
N ARG A 111 -5.82 1.93 11.02
CA ARG A 111 -5.83 0.49 11.29
C ARG A 111 -6.27 -0.28 10.06
N TYR A 112 -5.63 -1.41 9.80
CA TYR A 112 -6.10 -2.34 8.80
C TYR A 112 -7.28 -3.15 9.34
N LYS A 113 -8.32 -3.25 8.53
CA LYS A 113 -9.49 -4.09 8.79
C LYS A 113 -9.65 -5.04 7.61
N SER A 114 -9.87 -6.33 7.89
CA SER A 114 -10.27 -7.27 6.86
C SER A 114 -11.61 -6.82 6.24
N GLY A 115 -11.65 -6.73 4.93
CA GLY A 115 -12.88 -6.46 4.17
C GLY A 115 -13.71 -7.72 3.94
N GLY A 116 -13.14 -8.88 4.26
CA GLY A 116 -13.65 -10.21 3.92
C GLY A 116 -12.86 -10.85 2.78
N TYR A 117 -13.36 -11.98 2.31
CA TYR A 117 -12.78 -12.76 1.23
C TYR A 117 -13.62 -12.60 -0.03
N PHE A 118 -12.99 -12.58 -1.18
CA PHE A 118 -13.62 -12.34 -2.47
C PHE A 118 -13.07 -13.33 -3.50
N ASP A 119 -13.93 -13.81 -4.39
CA ASP A 119 -13.54 -14.61 -5.53
C ASP A 119 -12.92 -13.74 -6.66
N GLU A 120 -12.53 -14.37 -7.76
CA GLU A 120 -11.95 -13.71 -8.93
C GLU A 120 -12.92 -12.74 -9.64
N ASN A 121 -14.21 -12.88 -9.39
CA ASN A 121 -15.28 -12.01 -9.90
C ASN A 121 -15.65 -10.89 -8.93
N GLU A 122 -14.87 -10.72 -7.84
CA GLU A 122 -15.11 -9.75 -6.77
C GLU A 122 -16.40 -9.99 -5.97
N ASN A 123 -16.98 -11.19 -5.99
CA ASN A 123 -18.09 -11.56 -5.13
C ASN A 123 -17.55 -11.95 -3.74
N LYS A 124 -18.23 -11.47 -2.72
CA LYS A 124 -17.87 -11.83 -1.34
C LYS A 124 -18.18 -13.30 -1.08
N VAL A 125 -17.19 -14.02 -0.58
CA VAL A 125 -17.28 -15.46 -0.28
C VAL A 125 -17.03 -15.74 1.19
N THR A 126 -17.58 -16.85 1.67
CA THR A 126 -17.25 -17.40 2.97
C THR A 126 -16.27 -18.57 2.73
N LEU A 127 -15.14 -18.54 3.41
CA LEU A 127 -14.15 -19.61 3.35
C LEU A 127 -14.40 -20.63 4.46
N ASP A 128 -13.99 -21.86 4.22
CA ASP A 128 -13.83 -22.86 5.27
C ASP A 128 -12.75 -22.42 6.27
N ASN A 129 -12.75 -23.03 7.47
CA ASN A 129 -11.82 -22.66 8.52
C ASN A 129 -10.34 -22.98 8.23
N ALA A 130 -10.04 -23.63 7.10
CA ALA A 130 -8.70 -24.02 6.69
C ALA A 130 -8.38 -23.51 5.29
N VAL A 131 -7.23 -22.87 5.12
CA VAL A 131 -6.83 -22.22 3.87
C VAL A 131 -5.37 -22.48 3.52
N TYR A 132 -5.09 -22.52 2.23
CA TYR A 132 -3.75 -22.32 1.69
C TYR A 132 -3.58 -20.82 1.40
N THR A 133 -2.39 -20.28 1.65
CA THR A 133 -2.11 -18.87 1.42
C THR A 133 -1.00 -18.70 0.40
N LEU A 134 -1.16 -17.75 -0.50
CA LEU A 134 -0.17 -17.34 -1.47
C LEU A 134 -0.02 -15.83 -1.42
N CYS A 135 1.21 -15.33 -1.29
CA CYS A 135 1.48 -13.91 -1.33
C CYS A 135 2.83 -13.59 -1.98
N ALA A 136 2.88 -12.41 -2.60
CA ALA A 136 4.09 -11.83 -3.20
C ALA A 136 4.18 -10.34 -2.80
N ILE A 137 4.34 -10.11 -1.50
CA ILE A 137 4.37 -8.77 -0.89
C ILE A 137 5.58 -8.60 0.02
N ALA A 138 6.05 -7.36 0.17
CA ALA A 138 7.25 -7.03 0.97
C ALA A 138 7.14 -7.41 2.46
N ASN A 139 5.93 -7.47 3.02
CA ASN A 139 5.70 -7.81 4.43
C ASN A 139 4.59 -8.87 4.58
N PRO A 140 4.90 -10.16 4.43
CA PRO A 140 3.95 -11.27 4.59
C PRO A 140 3.33 -11.34 5.99
N ASP A 141 4.05 -10.95 7.04
CA ASP A 141 3.56 -11.01 8.43
C ASP A 141 2.29 -10.19 8.63
N SER A 142 2.18 -9.04 7.96
CA SER A 142 0.99 -8.20 8.03
C SER A 142 -0.25 -8.91 7.45
N PHE A 143 -0.07 -9.66 6.37
CA PHE A 143 -1.10 -10.47 5.72
C PHE A 143 -1.53 -11.62 6.64
N TYR A 144 -0.58 -12.39 7.17
CA TYR A 144 -0.89 -13.48 8.09
C TYR A 144 -1.57 -13.02 9.38
N SER A 145 -1.20 -11.84 9.87
CA SER A 145 -1.85 -11.25 11.03
C SER A 145 -3.35 -11.00 10.82
N LEU A 146 -3.74 -10.61 9.59
CA LEU A 146 -5.15 -10.44 9.24
C LEU A 146 -5.89 -11.78 9.20
N ILE A 147 -5.31 -12.80 8.55
CA ILE A 147 -5.88 -14.14 8.45
C ILE A 147 -6.06 -14.77 9.85
N ASN A 148 -5.05 -14.62 10.71
CA ASN A 148 -5.10 -15.12 12.08
C ASN A 148 -6.19 -14.43 12.92
N ARG A 149 -6.45 -13.13 12.70
CA ARG A 149 -7.56 -12.42 13.36
C ARG A 149 -8.92 -12.98 12.97
N ASP A 150 -9.06 -13.42 11.72
CA ASP A 150 -10.27 -14.06 11.21
C ASP A 150 -10.39 -15.52 11.67
N LYS A 151 -9.44 -16.00 12.53
CA LYS A 151 -9.37 -17.36 13.11
C LYS A 151 -9.27 -18.46 12.06
N MET A 152 -8.70 -18.16 10.90
CA MET A 152 -8.47 -19.13 9.84
C MET A 152 -7.24 -19.98 10.14
N ASN A 153 -7.33 -21.28 9.92
CA ASN A 153 -6.21 -22.20 10.02
C ASN A 153 -5.42 -22.24 8.71
N ILE A 154 -4.19 -21.76 8.72
CA ILE A 154 -3.31 -21.77 7.55
C ILE A 154 -2.66 -23.14 7.44
N LEU A 155 -3.07 -23.95 6.47
CA LEU A 155 -2.52 -25.30 6.20
C LEU A 155 -1.14 -25.21 5.55
N ARG A 156 -0.95 -24.30 4.61
CA ARG A 156 0.32 -24.11 3.90
C ARG A 156 0.48 -22.65 3.48
N LYS A 157 1.72 -22.18 3.53
CA LYS A 157 2.11 -20.83 3.09
C LYS A 157 2.97 -20.93 1.84
N PHE A 158 2.63 -20.17 0.82
CA PHE A 158 3.43 -19.95 -0.37
C PHE A 158 3.84 -18.47 -0.41
N GLU A 159 5.10 -18.20 -0.11
CA GLU A 159 5.66 -16.86 -0.05
C GLU A 159 6.63 -16.64 -1.20
N PHE A 160 6.44 -15.56 -1.93
CA PHE A 160 7.26 -15.17 -3.06
C PHE A 160 7.85 -13.77 -2.82
N THR A 161 8.85 -13.42 -3.59
CA THR A 161 9.45 -12.09 -3.54
C THR A 161 8.41 -11.02 -3.89
N ASP A 162 8.60 -9.82 -3.35
CA ASP A 162 7.73 -8.69 -3.63
C ASP A 162 7.55 -8.45 -5.13
N HIS A 163 6.31 -8.22 -5.56
CA HIS A 163 5.93 -8.06 -6.97
C HIS A 163 6.29 -9.27 -7.88
N TYR A 164 6.37 -10.48 -7.34
CA TYR A 164 6.61 -11.68 -8.15
C TYR A 164 5.54 -11.85 -9.21
N SER A 165 5.96 -12.04 -10.46
CA SER A 165 5.05 -12.29 -11.59
C SER A 165 4.82 -13.78 -11.75
N PHE A 166 3.63 -14.23 -11.42
CA PHE A 166 3.23 -15.62 -11.60
C PHE A 166 2.90 -15.92 -13.05
N ASN A 167 3.29 -17.09 -13.52
CA ASN A 167 2.70 -17.68 -14.73
C ASN A 167 1.67 -18.77 -14.36
N GLU A 168 0.81 -19.08 -15.31
CA GLU A 168 -0.30 -20.01 -15.08
C GLU A 168 0.18 -21.42 -14.75
N GLU A 169 1.28 -21.86 -15.36
CA GLU A 169 1.85 -23.20 -15.14
C GLU A 169 2.42 -23.34 -13.71
N GLU A 170 3.07 -22.31 -13.21
CA GLU A 170 3.55 -22.28 -11.81
C GLU A 170 2.38 -22.34 -10.82
N LEU A 171 1.35 -21.52 -11.05
CA LEU A 171 0.17 -21.54 -10.19
C LEU A 171 -0.50 -22.91 -10.16
N ARG A 172 -0.67 -23.55 -11.31
CA ARG A 172 -1.23 -24.90 -11.38
C ARG A 172 -0.42 -25.93 -10.56
N LYS A 173 0.92 -25.86 -10.57
CA LYS A 173 1.79 -26.74 -9.81
C LYS A 173 1.71 -26.55 -8.28
N LEU A 174 1.28 -25.38 -7.82
CA LEU A 174 1.15 -25.11 -6.37
C LEU A 174 -0.08 -25.79 -5.75
N PHE A 175 -1.08 -26.13 -6.55
CA PHE A 175 -2.37 -26.64 -6.09
C PHE A 175 -2.62 -28.12 -6.47
N ILE A 176 -1.60 -28.79 -6.97
CA ILE A 176 -1.57 -30.26 -7.16
C ILE A 176 -0.83 -30.88 -5.97
#